data_b85ca7394705fdb2098387edddd35b43
#
_entry.id   b85ca7394705fdb2098387edddd35b43
#
_cell.length_a   1.000
_cell.length_b   1.000
_cell.length_c   1.000
_cell.angle_alpha   90.00
_cell.angle_beta   90.00
_cell.angle_gamma   90.00
#
_symmetry.space_group_name_H-M   'P 1'
#
loop_
_entity.id
_entity.type
_entity.pdbx_description
1 polymer ?
#
loop_
_entity_poly.entity_id
_entity_poly.type
_entity_poly.pdbx_seq_one_letter_code
_entity_poly.pdbx_strand_id
1 'polypeptide(L)'
;MKAFAALFHQDATFVNRFGHYVKGIDEIITLHQPIHETIYSDSTLENELIDVTSLTNDICISHFWSRLTAGLAHPQGPHQIDTLLLTVLVKQNNSWCIQALENVTLTNPRTGEIILRNL
;
A
#
# COMPACT_ATOMS: atom_id res chain seq x y z
N MET A 1 -2.66 7.28 -11.76
CA MET A 1 -1.50 7.57 -10.87
C MET A 1 -1.59 8.92 -10.16
N LYS A 2 -2.25 9.89 -10.78
CA LYS A 2 -2.43 11.23 -10.20
C LYS A 2 -3.20 11.21 -8.87
N ALA A 3 -4.30 10.45 -8.81
CA ALA A 3 -5.09 10.31 -7.58
C ALA A 3 -4.31 9.59 -6.48
N PHE A 4 -3.50 8.60 -6.83
CA PHE A 4 -2.63 7.89 -5.91
C PHE A 4 -1.57 8.82 -5.32
N ALA A 5 -0.89 9.59 -6.17
CA ALA A 5 0.15 10.53 -5.73
C ALA A 5 -0.39 11.61 -4.79
N ALA A 6 -1.65 12.03 -5.00
CA ALA A 6 -2.29 13.07 -4.18
C ALA A 6 -2.52 12.65 -2.72
N LEU A 7 -2.45 11.34 -2.41
CA LEU A 7 -2.59 10.84 -1.04
C LEU A 7 -1.37 11.10 -0.17
N PHE A 8 -0.20 11.36 -0.78
CA PHE A 8 1.09 11.38 -0.09
C PHE A 8 1.58 12.80 0.15
N HIS A 9 2.25 12.95 1.30
CA HIS A 9 3.10 14.13 1.54
C HIS A 9 4.24 14.13 0.52
N GLN A 10 4.70 15.32 0.12
CA GLN A 10 5.77 15.46 -0.87
C GLN A 10 7.04 14.68 -0.53
N ASP A 11 7.38 14.62 0.77
CA ASP A 11 8.56 13.93 1.28
C ASP A 11 8.23 12.55 1.87
N ALA A 12 7.08 11.97 1.52
CA ALA A 12 6.66 10.69 2.07
C ALA A 12 7.65 9.57 1.79
N THR A 13 7.70 8.61 2.71
CA THR A 13 8.45 7.37 2.52
C THR A 13 7.49 6.23 2.23
N PHE A 14 7.96 5.26 1.46
CA PHE A 14 7.17 4.10 1.08
C PHE A 14 8.06 2.86 1.06
N VAL A 15 7.60 1.80 1.72
CA VAL A 15 8.22 0.48 1.62
C VAL A 15 7.19 -0.46 1.01
N ASN A 16 7.51 -1.05 -0.14
CA ASN A 16 6.60 -1.98 -0.78
C ASN A 16 6.64 -3.35 -0.11
N ARG A 17 5.73 -4.25 -0.51
CA ARG A 17 5.61 -5.58 0.11
C ARG A 17 6.84 -6.46 -0.04
N PHE A 18 7.78 -6.08 -0.89
CA PHE A 18 9.05 -6.79 -1.11
C PHE A 18 10.21 -6.20 -0.31
N GLY A 19 9.96 -5.13 0.46
CA GLY A 19 10.98 -4.48 1.26
C GLY A 19 11.78 -3.40 0.52
N HIS A 20 11.32 -2.95 -0.64
CA HIS A 20 11.98 -1.86 -1.36
C HIS A 20 11.55 -0.51 -0.82
N TYR A 21 12.51 0.30 -0.44
CA TYR A 21 12.33 1.63 0.14
C TYR A 21 12.49 2.71 -0.92
N VAL A 22 11.54 3.64 -0.96
CA VAL A 22 11.63 4.84 -1.77
C VAL A 22 11.21 6.06 -0.96
N LYS A 23 11.69 7.24 -1.33
CA LYS A 23 11.38 8.49 -0.65
C LYS A 23 10.98 9.56 -1.66
N GLY A 24 9.89 10.27 -1.32
CA GLY A 24 9.36 11.36 -2.14
C GLY A 24 8.38 10.89 -3.20
N ILE A 25 7.47 11.79 -3.59
CA ILE A 25 6.39 11.48 -4.54
C ILE A 25 6.94 10.96 -5.86
N ASP A 26 8.02 11.55 -6.39
CA ASP A 26 8.55 11.16 -7.69
C ASP A 26 9.05 9.71 -7.68
N GLU A 27 9.76 9.30 -6.62
CA GLU A 27 10.21 7.92 -6.49
C GLU A 27 9.05 6.96 -6.28
N ILE A 28 8.03 7.37 -5.50
CA ILE A 28 6.84 6.55 -5.29
C ILE A 28 6.10 6.32 -6.60
N ILE A 29 5.93 7.34 -7.43
CA ILE A 29 5.31 7.22 -8.75
C ILE A 29 6.14 6.31 -9.65
N THR A 30 7.45 6.50 -9.69
CA THR A 30 8.37 5.70 -10.51
C THR A 30 8.30 4.22 -10.13
N LEU A 31 8.13 3.92 -8.84
CA LEU A 31 7.98 2.53 -8.38
C LEU A 31 6.66 1.89 -8.83
N HIS A 32 5.56 2.66 -8.86
CA HIS A 32 4.22 2.11 -9.04
C HIS A 32 3.67 2.23 -10.47
N GLN A 33 3.92 3.34 -11.16
CA GLN A 33 3.28 3.61 -12.44
C GLN A 33 3.52 2.50 -13.47
N PRO A 34 4.75 1.97 -13.65
CA PRO A 34 4.98 0.93 -14.65
C PRO A 34 4.16 -0.34 -14.40
N ILE A 35 4.01 -0.77 -13.14
CA ILE A 35 3.27 -1.98 -12.82
C ILE A 35 1.77 -1.78 -12.94
N HIS A 36 1.26 -0.58 -12.64
CA HIS A 36 -0.15 -0.25 -12.82
C HIS A 36 -0.55 -0.17 -14.30
N GLU A 37 0.38 0.21 -15.16
CA GLU A 37 0.14 0.29 -16.61
C GLU A 37 0.29 -1.06 -17.30
N THR A 38 0.88 -2.06 -16.65
CA THR A 38 1.19 -3.37 -17.23
C THR A 38 0.50 -4.50 -16.47
N ILE A 39 1.22 -5.15 -15.57
CA ILE A 39 0.77 -6.40 -14.92
C ILE A 39 -0.47 -6.23 -14.01
N TYR A 40 -0.71 -5.02 -13.51
CA TYR A 40 -1.87 -4.72 -12.67
C TYR A 40 -2.87 -3.77 -13.33
N SER A 41 -2.84 -3.64 -14.66
CA SER A 41 -3.74 -2.75 -15.39
C SER A 41 -5.22 -3.11 -15.23
N ASP A 42 -5.53 -4.38 -14.99
CA ASP A 42 -6.88 -4.91 -14.78
C ASP A 42 -7.10 -5.42 -13.36
N SER A 43 -6.32 -4.96 -12.39
CA SER A 43 -6.44 -5.36 -10.99
C SER A 43 -7.49 -4.55 -10.24
N THR A 44 -7.97 -5.12 -9.14
CA THR A 44 -8.80 -4.43 -8.17
C THR A 44 -8.16 -4.49 -6.78
N LEU A 45 -8.49 -3.50 -5.95
CA LEU A 45 -7.96 -3.39 -4.60
C LEU A 45 -9.10 -3.18 -3.62
N GLU A 46 -9.15 -4.00 -2.57
CA GLU A 46 -10.11 -3.86 -1.48
C GLU A 46 -9.37 -3.64 -0.18
N ASN A 47 -9.77 -2.61 0.56
CA ASN A 47 -9.14 -2.26 1.84
C ASN A 47 -10.09 -2.49 2.98
N GLU A 48 -9.56 -2.99 4.11
CA GLU A 48 -10.31 -3.18 5.34
C GLU A 48 -9.54 -2.55 6.50
N LEU A 49 -10.11 -1.49 7.09
CA LEU A 49 -9.49 -0.79 8.21
C LEU A 49 -9.50 -1.66 9.46
N ILE A 50 -8.36 -1.75 10.14
CA ILE A 50 -8.21 -2.44 11.41
C ILE A 50 -8.34 -1.44 12.56
N ASP A 51 -7.47 -0.42 12.58
CA ASP A 51 -7.47 0.58 13.64
C ASP A 51 -6.90 1.92 13.17
N VAL A 52 -7.21 2.95 13.94
CA VAL A 52 -6.62 4.28 13.82
C VAL A 52 -6.30 4.77 15.23
N THR A 53 -5.06 5.19 15.46
CA THR A 53 -4.61 5.73 16.73
C THR A 53 -4.11 7.15 16.54
N SER A 54 -4.74 8.12 17.20
CA SER A 54 -4.26 9.51 17.22
C SER A 54 -3.09 9.64 18.18
N LEU A 55 -1.97 10.14 17.69
CA LEU A 55 -0.82 10.48 18.53
C LEU A 55 -0.89 11.92 18.98
N THR A 56 -1.33 12.81 18.10
CA THR A 56 -1.62 14.23 18.36
C THR A 56 -2.85 14.61 17.55
N ASN A 57 -3.27 15.88 17.62
CA ASN A 57 -4.35 16.37 16.77
C ASN A 57 -4.01 16.36 15.28
N ASP A 58 -2.73 16.25 14.94
CA ASP A 58 -2.24 16.37 13.57
C ASP A 58 -1.48 15.13 13.08
N ILE A 59 -1.36 14.09 13.92
CA ILE A 59 -0.62 12.86 13.58
C ILE A 59 -1.41 11.66 14.05
N CYS A 60 -1.64 10.71 13.15
CA CYS A 60 -2.22 9.41 13.51
C CYS A 60 -1.52 8.27 12.80
N ILE A 61 -1.70 7.08 13.35
CA ILE A 61 -1.22 5.82 12.79
C ILE A 61 -2.45 4.98 12.47
N SER A 62 -2.47 4.37 11.28
CA SER A 62 -3.51 3.41 10.92
C SER A 62 -2.92 2.09 10.46
N HIS A 63 -3.68 1.03 10.69
CA HIS A 63 -3.40 -0.29 10.11
C HIS A 63 -4.61 -0.71 9.29
N PHE A 64 -4.36 -1.32 8.14
CA PHE A 64 -5.42 -1.89 7.33
C PHE A 64 -4.93 -3.06 6.49
N TRP A 65 -5.85 -3.97 6.17
CA TRP A 65 -5.60 -5.01 5.19
C TRP A 65 -5.94 -4.50 3.80
N SER A 66 -5.16 -4.95 2.84
CA SER A 66 -5.41 -4.68 1.44
C SER A 66 -5.39 -5.99 0.67
N ARG A 67 -6.46 -6.28 -0.07
CA ARG A 67 -6.51 -7.43 -0.97
C ARG A 67 -6.42 -6.97 -2.41
N LEU A 68 -5.32 -7.33 -3.05
CA LEU A 68 -5.12 -7.10 -4.48
C LEU A 68 -5.61 -8.32 -5.23
N THR A 69 -6.52 -8.12 -6.19
CA THR A 69 -6.96 -9.15 -7.12
C THR A 69 -6.41 -8.82 -8.48
N ALA A 70 -5.41 -9.59 -8.92
CA ALA A 70 -4.83 -9.47 -10.26
C ALA A 70 -5.71 -10.18 -11.27
N GLY A 71 -5.70 -9.69 -12.50
CA GLY A 71 -6.46 -10.26 -13.61
C GLY A 71 -5.56 -10.93 -14.65
N LEU A 72 -6.05 -10.97 -15.88
CA LEU A 72 -5.35 -11.63 -16.99
C LEU A 72 -4.08 -10.90 -17.44
N ALA A 73 -3.95 -9.60 -17.11
CA ALA A 73 -2.75 -8.85 -17.47
C ALA A 73 -1.49 -9.32 -16.75
N HIS A 74 -1.66 -9.96 -15.59
CA HIS A 74 -0.51 -10.49 -14.84
C HIS A 74 -0.01 -11.79 -15.48
N PRO A 75 1.34 -12.01 -15.57
CA PRO A 75 1.91 -13.22 -16.17
C PRO A 75 1.44 -14.53 -15.51
N GLN A 76 1.16 -14.50 -14.21
CA GLN A 76 0.65 -15.66 -13.47
C GLN A 76 -0.87 -15.84 -13.57
N GLY A 77 -1.54 -14.94 -14.31
CA GLY A 77 -3.00 -14.95 -14.41
C GLY A 77 -3.71 -14.45 -13.15
N PRO A 78 -5.04 -14.62 -13.07
CA PRO A 78 -5.82 -14.17 -11.92
C PRO A 78 -5.36 -14.82 -10.61
N HIS A 79 -5.11 -13.99 -9.60
CA HIS A 79 -4.76 -14.44 -8.25
C HIS A 79 -4.96 -13.28 -7.26
N GLN A 80 -4.90 -13.60 -5.98
CA GLN A 80 -5.08 -12.61 -4.91
C GLN A 80 -3.87 -12.57 -4.00
N ILE A 81 -3.59 -11.39 -3.45
CA ILE A 81 -2.52 -11.16 -2.48
C ILE A 81 -3.10 -10.30 -1.36
N ASP A 82 -2.90 -10.74 -0.11
CA ASP A 82 -3.22 -9.96 1.07
C ASP A 82 -1.95 -9.34 1.64
N THR A 83 -2.03 -8.04 1.90
CA THR A 83 -0.94 -7.30 2.56
C THR A 83 -1.48 -6.55 3.76
N LEU A 84 -0.64 -6.43 4.78
CA LEU A 84 -0.93 -5.62 5.97
C LEU A 84 -0.15 -4.31 5.84
N LEU A 85 -0.85 -3.19 5.98
CA LEU A 85 -0.26 -1.87 5.82
C LEU A 85 -0.24 -1.12 7.15
N LEU A 86 0.87 -0.41 7.36
CA LEU A 86 1.01 0.60 8.40
C LEU A 86 1.14 1.95 7.70
N THR A 87 0.32 2.93 8.09
CA THR A 87 0.47 4.30 7.61
C THR A 87 0.65 5.25 8.76
N VAL A 88 1.50 6.25 8.54
CA VAL A 88 1.59 7.44 9.38
C VAL A 88 0.96 8.59 8.61
N LEU A 89 -0.11 9.14 9.15
CA LEU A 89 -0.86 10.22 8.53
C LEU A 89 -0.57 11.52 9.25
N VAL A 90 -0.35 12.58 8.50
CA VAL A 90 -0.14 13.92 9.05
C VAL A 90 -1.16 14.88 8.47
N LYS A 91 -1.60 15.82 9.30
CA LYS A 91 -2.54 16.86 8.91
C LYS A 91 -1.77 18.15 8.67
N GLN A 92 -1.89 18.68 7.46
CA GLN A 92 -1.31 19.94 7.05
C GLN A 92 -2.35 20.75 6.30
N ASN A 93 -2.51 22.02 6.66
CA ASN A 93 -3.47 22.91 6.00
C ASN A 93 -4.88 22.32 5.97
N ASN A 94 -5.31 21.72 7.09
CA ASN A 94 -6.61 21.03 7.24
C ASN A 94 -6.83 19.83 6.34
N SER A 95 -5.77 19.29 5.75
CA SER A 95 -5.83 18.07 4.93
C SER A 95 -4.91 17.00 5.47
N TRP A 96 -5.41 15.77 5.52
CA TRP A 96 -4.62 14.60 5.90
C TRP A 96 -3.88 14.05 4.69
N CYS A 97 -2.61 13.69 4.89
CA CYS A 97 -1.84 13.00 3.86
C CYS A 97 -0.95 11.92 4.49
N ILE A 98 -0.50 10.99 3.66
CA ILE A 98 0.35 9.89 4.10
C ILE A 98 1.80 10.40 4.16
N GLN A 99 2.41 10.34 5.35
CA GLN A 99 3.82 10.66 5.56
C GLN A 99 4.71 9.45 5.39
N ALA A 100 4.24 8.28 5.80
CA ALA A 100 4.97 7.04 5.66
C ALA A 100 3.98 5.88 5.47
N LEU A 101 4.34 4.94 4.63
CA LEU A 101 3.57 3.73 4.40
C LEU A 101 4.52 2.56 4.26
N GLU A 102 4.23 1.48 4.97
CA GLU A 102 4.90 0.19 4.80
C GLU A 102 3.86 -0.89 4.61
N ASN A 103 4.14 -1.84 3.73
CA ASN A 103 3.29 -3.00 3.59
C ASN A 103 4.08 -4.30 3.62
N VAL A 104 3.40 -5.34 4.13
CA VAL A 104 3.98 -6.68 4.31
C VAL A 104 3.03 -7.70 3.73
N THR A 105 3.53 -8.57 2.88
CA THR A 105 2.74 -9.68 2.35
C THR A 105 2.51 -10.72 3.44
N LEU A 106 1.27 -11.20 3.56
CA LEU A 106 0.96 -12.30 4.48
C LEU A 106 1.59 -13.60 3.98
N THR A 107 2.44 -14.20 4.79
CA THR A 107 3.13 -15.43 4.43
C THR A 107 3.03 -16.46 5.55
N ASN A 108 3.16 -17.74 5.17
CA ASN A 108 3.28 -18.82 6.13
C ASN A 108 4.69 -18.74 6.76
N PRO A 109 4.79 -18.60 8.09
CA PRO A 109 6.10 -18.43 8.73
C PRO A 109 7.01 -19.66 8.66
N ARG A 110 6.45 -20.85 8.39
CA ARG A 110 7.22 -22.09 8.27
C ARG A 110 7.78 -22.30 6.87
N THR A 111 7.01 -21.95 5.85
CA THR A 111 7.36 -22.24 4.45
C THR A 111 7.76 -21.01 3.66
N GLY A 112 7.37 -19.81 4.11
CA GLY A 112 7.54 -18.57 3.36
C GLY A 112 6.55 -18.40 2.21
N GLU A 113 5.62 -19.33 2.04
CA GLU A 113 4.61 -19.23 0.99
C GLU A 113 3.64 -18.08 1.27
N ILE A 114 3.21 -17.41 0.20
CA ILE A 114 2.16 -16.39 0.28
C ILE A 114 0.84 -17.08 0.57
N ILE A 115 0.12 -16.59 1.58
CA ILE A 115 -1.19 -17.10 1.96
C ILE A 115 -2.21 -15.97 2.01
N LEU A 116 -3.49 -16.33 2.01
CA LEU A 116 -4.59 -15.38 2.16
C LEU A 116 -5.16 -15.46 3.58
N ARG A 117 -5.72 -14.32 4.01
CA ARG A 117 -6.45 -14.28 5.28
C ARG A 117 -7.69 -15.16 5.20
N ASN A 118 -8.04 -15.76 6.32
CA ASN A 118 -9.33 -16.41 6.48
C ASN A 118 -10.39 -15.34 6.75
N LEU A 119 -11.27 -15.15 5.81
CA LEU A 119 -12.36 -14.16 5.90
C LEU A 119 -13.69 -14.85 6.26
#